data_27549ce87af1c3034ac173a1bb9920f8
#
_entry.id   27549ce87af1c3034ac173a1bb9920f8
#
_cell.length_a   1.000
_cell.length_b   1.000
_cell.length_c   1.000
_cell.angle_alpha   90.00
_cell.angle_beta   90.00
_cell.angle_gamma   90.00
#
_symmetry.space_group_name_H-M   'P 1'
#
loop_
_entity.id
_entity.type
_entity.pdbx_description
1 polymer ?
#
loop_
_entity_poly.entity_id
_entity_poly.type
_entity_poly.pdbx_seq_one_letter_code
_entity_poly.pdbx_strand_id
1 'polypeptide(L)'
;QFLANPNDFTMRVLWPRMTTGLQPLADMQPFYSIGPDPILLGPALAYEEHVRMLETLKQLAEASQASMQAEADYVDTMQELGYPVSYGANFTPPFDVVADFLRGLRGVMLDMFREPDKLLAAVELYVEPQIQAAIAWAEAIDNPRICIWIHRGAAGMMSEQHYKRFYWPSLRRVVLGLVEAGLTPIMHVQGDYTPRLPYLAELPRGKVPIHYDRVDREQALEIMGDRQCFWGGVSSALLSTGTPEQVKEDVKELIDMFGPKGGLIVDGTVGIPDEAKPENVQAMVEAVREY
;
A
#
# COMPACT_ATOMS: atom_id res chain seq x y z
N GLN A 1 15.60 9.49 -18.79
CA GLN A 1 16.51 9.79 -17.67
C GLN A 1 16.35 8.76 -16.55
N PHE A 2 15.13 8.56 -16.00
CA PHE A 2 14.90 7.60 -14.90
C PHE A 2 15.46 6.20 -15.21
N LEU A 3 15.11 5.59 -16.34
CA LEU A 3 15.57 4.25 -16.73
C LEU A 3 17.09 4.14 -16.92
N ALA A 4 17.77 5.26 -17.20
CA ALA A 4 19.22 5.27 -17.36
C ALA A 4 19.96 5.27 -16.01
N ASN A 5 19.43 5.97 -15.00
CA ASN A 5 19.98 6.02 -13.65
C ASN A 5 18.87 6.40 -12.66
N PRO A 6 18.16 5.42 -12.10
CA PRO A 6 17.03 5.67 -11.18
C PRO A 6 17.41 6.45 -9.93
N ASN A 7 18.57 6.15 -9.34
CA ASN A 7 19.01 6.78 -8.10
C ASN A 7 19.36 8.26 -8.31
N ASP A 8 20.14 8.56 -9.34
CA ASP A 8 20.50 9.95 -9.68
C ASP A 8 19.25 10.76 -10.06
N PHE A 9 18.33 10.18 -10.82
CA PHE A 9 17.06 10.82 -11.16
C PHE A 9 16.22 11.11 -9.91
N THR A 10 16.11 10.16 -8.99
CA THR A 10 15.36 10.32 -7.74
C THR A 10 15.96 11.46 -6.90
N MET A 11 17.25 11.45 -6.68
CA MET A 11 17.95 12.44 -5.86
C MET A 11 17.91 13.85 -6.48
N ARG A 12 18.20 13.99 -7.77
CA ARG A 12 18.41 15.30 -8.42
C ARG A 12 17.20 15.86 -9.14
N VAL A 13 16.21 15.05 -9.43
CA VAL A 13 15.02 15.48 -10.17
C VAL A 13 13.74 15.33 -9.36
N LEU A 14 13.55 14.16 -8.74
CA LEU A 14 12.30 13.86 -8.07
C LEU A 14 12.19 14.56 -6.70
N TRP A 15 13.13 14.33 -5.80
CA TRP A 15 13.11 14.93 -4.45
C TRP A 15 13.12 16.46 -4.45
N PRO A 16 13.93 17.17 -5.27
CA PRO A 16 13.85 18.63 -5.37
C PRO A 16 12.50 19.18 -5.80
N ARG A 17 11.72 18.38 -6.56
CA ARG A 17 10.37 18.78 -7.03
C ARG A 17 9.28 18.46 -6.03
N MET A 18 9.47 17.43 -5.22
CA MET A 18 8.46 16.96 -4.28
C MET A 18 8.59 17.57 -2.89
N THR A 19 9.79 18.00 -2.50
CA THR A 19 10.08 18.41 -1.12
C THR A 19 10.70 19.79 -1.07
N THR A 20 10.01 20.73 -0.41
CA THR A 20 10.55 22.07 -0.14
C THR A 20 11.82 21.98 0.72
N GLY A 21 12.85 22.70 0.33
CA GLY A 21 14.17 22.68 1.00
C GLY A 21 15.17 21.71 0.40
N LEU A 22 14.75 20.80 -0.50
CA LEU A 22 15.67 19.87 -1.18
C LEU A 22 16.05 20.32 -2.60
N GLN A 23 15.69 21.54 -3.01
CA GLN A 23 16.03 22.10 -4.33
C GLN A 23 17.54 22.06 -4.64
N PRO A 24 18.45 22.31 -3.67
CA PRO A 24 19.89 22.26 -3.94
C PRO A 24 20.40 20.88 -4.42
N LEU A 25 19.67 19.78 -4.15
CA LEU A 25 20.02 18.46 -4.68
C LEU A 25 20.08 18.41 -6.21
N ALA A 26 19.29 19.26 -6.91
CA ALA A 26 19.27 19.29 -8.36
C ALA A 26 20.63 19.63 -8.98
N ASP A 27 21.35 20.54 -8.33
CA ASP A 27 22.66 21.07 -8.80
C ASP A 27 23.83 20.40 -8.10
N MET A 28 23.59 19.66 -7.00
CA MET A 28 24.64 18.97 -6.27
C MET A 28 25.21 17.81 -7.09
N GLN A 29 26.52 17.74 -7.19
CA GLN A 29 27.16 16.59 -7.83
C GLN A 29 26.94 15.32 -6.98
N PRO A 30 26.68 14.17 -7.63
CA PRO A 30 26.59 12.89 -6.92
C PRO A 30 27.86 12.62 -6.11
N PHE A 31 27.72 12.15 -4.89
CA PHE A 31 28.85 11.90 -3.99
C PHE A 31 29.97 11.03 -4.62
N TYR A 32 29.60 10.04 -5.43
CA TYR A 32 30.57 9.19 -6.12
C TYR A 32 31.42 9.95 -7.14
N SER A 33 30.98 11.12 -7.63
CA SER A 33 31.76 11.97 -8.57
C SER A 33 32.72 12.94 -7.87
N ILE A 34 32.61 13.07 -6.53
CA ILE A 34 33.51 13.91 -5.74
C ILE A 34 34.88 13.25 -5.57
N GLY A 35 34.95 11.93 -5.76
CA GLY A 35 36.16 11.13 -5.59
C GLY A 35 36.24 10.42 -4.24
N PRO A 36 37.21 9.55 -4.03
CA PRO A 36 37.30 8.70 -2.83
C PRO A 36 37.83 9.42 -1.59
N ASP A 37 38.35 10.65 -1.72
CA ASP A 37 38.90 11.40 -0.59
C ASP A 37 37.76 12.13 0.17
N PRO A 38 37.46 11.73 1.41
CA PRO A 38 36.38 12.34 2.19
C PRO A 38 36.59 13.83 2.52
N ILE A 39 37.83 14.37 2.43
CA ILE A 39 38.09 15.79 2.64
C ILE A 39 37.40 16.65 1.57
N LEU A 40 37.11 16.08 0.40
CA LEU A 40 36.42 16.77 -0.70
C LEU A 40 34.95 16.99 -0.43
N LEU A 41 34.34 16.25 0.51
CA LEU A 41 32.93 16.42 0.88
C LEU A 41 32.70 17.78 1.56
N GLY A 42 33.64 18.24 2.40
CA GLY A 42 33.51 19.51 3.11
C GLY A 42 33.25 20.69 2.17
N PRO A 43 34.15 20.96 1.19
CA PRO A 43 33.94 22.02 0.21
C PRO A 43 32.68 21.86 -0.63
N ALA A 44 32.33 20.62 -1.03
CA ALA A 44 31.13 20.34 -1.82
C ALA A 44 29.82 20.66 -1.07
N LEU A 45 29.83 20.58 0.26
CA LEU A 45 28.68 20.83 1.13
C LEU A 45 28.68 22.20 1.78
N ALA A 46 29.76 23.01 1.62
CA ALA A 46 29.96 24.28 2.33
C ALA A 46 29.11 25.45 1.78
N TYR A 47 28.37 25.27 0.69
CA TYR A 47 27.46 26.28 0.17
C TYR A 47 26.29 26.49 1.13
N GLU A 48 25.89 27.74 1.34
CA GLU A 48 24.82 28.10 2.30
C GLU A 48 23.50 27.35 2.03
N GLU A 49 23.13 27.20 0.78
CA GLU A 49 21.95 26.44 0.36
C GLU A 49 22.06 24.93 0.71
N HIS A 50 23.24 24.34 0.59
CA HIS A 50 23.48 22.94 0.98
C HIS A 50 23.43 22.77 2.50
N VAL A 51 23.98 23.73 3.26
CA VAL A 51 23.90 23.73 4.73
C VAL A 51 22.44 23.80 5.18
N ARG A 52 21.63 24.70 4.59
CA ARG A 52 20.19 24.76 4.89
C ARG A 52 19.44 23.48 4.52
N MET A 53 19.78 22.87 3.39
CA MET A 53 19.22 21.58 2.99
C MET A 53 19.56 20.47 3.98
N LEU A 54 20.80 20.38 4.46
CA LEU A 54 21.21 19.42 5.49
C LEU A 54 20.45 19.61 6.80
N GLU A 55 20.21 20.86 7.20
CA GLU A 55 19.39 21.15 8.37
C GLU A 55 17.92 20.71 8.17
N THR A 56 17.36 20.91 6.97
CA THR A 56 16.02 20.39 6.61
C THR A 56 15.96 18.85 6.70
N LEU A 57 16.98 18.17 6.20
CA LEU A 57 17.06 16.70 6.28
C LEU A 57 17.18 16.22 7.73
N LYS A 58 17.95 16.94 8.56
CA LYS A 58 18.06 16.65 10.00
C LYS A 58 16.70 16.80 10.69
N GLN A 59 15.99 17.91 10.48
CA GLN A 59 14.65 18.13 11.04
C GLN A 59 13.65 17.04 10.59
N LEU A 60 13.70 16.63 9.32
CA LEU A 60 12.90 15.53 8.81
C LEU A 60 13.20 14.20 9.52
N ALA A 61 14.49 13.91 9.73
CA ALA A 61 14.92 12.70 10.45
C ALA A 61 14.43 12.71 11.91
N GLU A 62 14.58 13.83 12.61
CA GLU A 62 14.11 14.00 13.99
C GLU A 62 12.58 13.84 14.11
N ALA A 63 11.82 14.46 13.21
CA ALA A 63 10.36 14.31 13.15
C ALA A 63 9.94 12.86 12.84
N SER A 64 10.64 12.20 11.92
CA SER A 64 10.40 10.80 11.60
C SER A 64 10.67 9.87 12.79
N GLN A 65 11.76 10.09 13.53
CA GLN A 65 12.06 9.33 14.74
C GLN A 65 10.97 9.50 15.81
N ALA A 66 10.52 10.74 16.03
CA ALA A 66 9.43 11.00 16.98
C ALA A 66 8.11 10.31 16.57
N SER A 67 7.78 10.32 15.28
CA SER A 67 6.61 9.63 14.76
C SER A 67 6.70 8.10 14.93
N MET A 68 7.86 7.53 14.59
CA MET A 68 8.10 6.08 14.74
C MET A 68 8.03 5.65 16.21
N GLN A 69 8.55 6.45 17.14
CA GLN A 69 8.45 6.15 18.57
C GLN A 69 7.00 6.20 19.06
N ALA A 70 6.24 7.23 18.66
CA ALA A 70 4.83 7.34 19.05
C ALA A 70 4.00 6.17 18.48
N GLU A 71 4.29 5.72 17.28
CA GLU A 71 3.66 4.53 16.69
C GLU A 71 4.02 3.25 17.45
N ALA A 72 5.28 3.08 17.83
CA ALA A 72 5.73 1.93 18.62
C ALA A 72 5.03 1.91 19.99
N ASP A 73 5.00 3.04 20.71
CA ASP A 73 4.33 3.16 22.01
C ASP A 73 2.82 2.83 21.90
N TYR A 74 2.18 3.28 20.81
CA TYR A 74 0.77 2.94 20.54
C TYR A 74 0.58 1.44 20.29
N VAL A 75 1.43 0.84 19.46
CA VAL A 75 1.39 -0.59 19.13
C VAL A 75 1.57 -1.43 20.40
N ASP A 76 2.56 -1.11 21.24
CA ASP A 76 2.82 -1.80 22.50
C ASP A 76 1.61 -1.72 23.42
N THR A 77 1.02 -0.53 23.56
CA THR A 77 -0.20 -0.32 24.37
C THR A 77 -1.36 -1.18 23.87
N MET A 78 -1.58 -1.23 22.55
CA MET A 78 -2.68 -2.01 21.97
C MET A 78 -2.45 -3.52 22.15
N GLN A 79 -1.20 -3.99 22.04
CA GLN A 79 -0.85 -5.40 22.26
C GLN A 79 -1.05 -5.78 23.73
N GLU A 80 -0.66 -4.94 24.69
CA GLU A 80 -0.92 -5.16 26.13
C GLU A 80 -2.42 -5.26 26.45
N LEU A 81 -3.24 -4.49 25.72
CA LEU A 81 -4.71 -4.56 25.82
C LEU A 81 -5.32 -5.78 25.10
N GLY A 82 -4.50 -6.60 24.42
CA GLY A 82 -4.94 -7.81 23.72
C GLY A 82 -5.38 -7.57 22.27
N TYR A 83 -5.07 -6.41 21.69
CA TYR A 83 -5.38 -6.09 20.29
C TYR A 83 -4.13 -6.30 19.41
N PRO A 84 -4.07 -7.35 18.59
CA PRO A 84 -2.91 -7.61 17.74
C PRO A 84 -2.83 -6.62 16.58
N VAL A 85 -1.62 -6.25 16.19
CA VAL A 85 -1.37 -5.45 14.98
C VAL A 85 -1.74 -6.27 13.75
N SER A 86 -2.52 -5.70 12.83
CA SER A 86 -2.99 -6.41 11.64
C SER A 86 -1.90 -6.68 10.61
N TYR A 87 -0.91 -5.78 10.48
CA TYR A 87 0.26 -5.95 9.61
C TYR A 87 1.46 -5.17 10.16
N GLY A 88 2.68 -5.65 9.88
CA GLY A 88 3.92 -5.05 10.37
C GLY A 88 4.48 -3.96 9.47
N ALA A 89 4.28 -4.08 8.16
CA ALA A 89 4.75 -3.11 7.18
C ALA A 89 3.79 -2.99 6.00
N ASN A 90 3.96 -1.94 5.20
CA ASN A 90 3.11 -1.70 4.03
C ASN A 90 3.89 -1.04 2.89
N PHE A 91 3.38 -1.21 1.67
CA PHE A 91 3.87 -0.52 0.47
C PHE A 91 2.79 -0.47 -0.62
N THR A 92 3.03 0.31 -1.67
CA THR A 92 2.21 0.33 -2.88
C THR A 92 2.81 -0.56 -3.98
N PRO A 93 1.99 -1.19 -4.87
CA PRO A 93 2.51 -2.05 -5.92
C PRO A 93 3.41 -1.32 -6.93
N PRO A 94 4.25 -2.03 -7.71
CA PRO A 94 5.18 -1.42 -8.66
C PRO A 94 4.55 -0.40 -9.63
N PHE A 95 3.38 -0.72 -10.19
CA PHE A 95 2.67 0.22 -11.06
C PHE A 95 2.25 1.50 -10.34
N ASP A 96 1.74 1.36 -9.10
CA ASP A 96 1.28 2.48 -8.30
C ASP A 96 2.46 3.38 -7.89
N VAL A 97 3.64 2.82 -7.59
CA VAL A 97 4.85 3.61 -7.37
C VAL A 97 5.16 4.51 -8.57
N VAL A 98 5.10 3.95 -9.78
CA VAL A 98 5.33 4.73 -11.01
C VAL A 98 4.23 5.77 -11.22
N ALA A 99 2.96 5.41 -10.94
CA ALA A 99 1.82 6.28 -11.13
C ALA A 99 1.73 7.42 -10.10
N ASP A 100 2.02 7.12 -8.83
CA ASP A 100 1.81 8.06 -7.74
C ASP A 100 3.03 8.95 -7.48
N PHE A 101 4.24 8.38 -7.55
CA PHE A 101 5.45 9.08 -7.12
C PHE A 101 6.38 9.48 -8.27
N LEU A 102 6.37 8.77 -9.40
CA LEU A 102 7.35 9.02 -10.47
C LEU A 102 6.76 9.82 -11.63
N ARG A 103 5.62 9.39 -12.18
CA ARG A 103 5.09 9.91 -13.44
C ARG A 103 3.82 10.74 -13.31
N GLY A 104 3.09 10.55 -12.22
CA GLY A 104 1.74 11.08 -12.02
C GLY A 104 0.68 10.32 -12.80
N LEU A 105 -0.55 10.31 -12.29
CA LEU A 105 -1.67 9.56 -12.89
C LEU A 105 -1.87 9.88 -14.37
N ARG A 106 -1.96 11.15 -14.73
CA ARG A 106 -2.12 11.56 -16.13
C ARG A 106 -0.98 11.09 -17.02
N GLY A 107 0.25 11.16 -16.51
CA GLY A 107 1.44 10.75 -17.24
C GLY A 107 1.43 9.25 -17.53
N VAL A 108 1.18 8.43 -16.51
CA VAL A 108 1.16 6.97 -16.67
C VAL A 108 0.02 6.49 -17.57
N MET A 109 -1.17 7.15 -17.50
CA MET A 109 -2.27 6.83 -18.40
C MET A 109 -1.94 7.11 -19.86
N LEU A 110 -1.21 8.19 -20.16
CA LEU A 110 -0.73 8.48 -21.51
C LEU A 110 0.37 7.52 -21.94
N ASP A 111 1.26 7.14 -21.04
CA ASP A 111 2.40 6.28 -21.33
C ASP A 111 1.98 4.84 -21.67
N MET A 112 0.83 4.37 -21.14
CA MET A 112 0.24 3.08 -21.57
C MET A 112 0.00 3.00 -23.09
N PHE A 113 -0.23 4.15 -23.74
CA PHE A 113 -0.46 4.24 -25.19
C PHE A 113 0.77 4.68 -25.96
N ARG A 114 1.57 5.62 -25.42
CA ARG A 114 2.65 6.30 -26.13
C ARG A 114 4.01 5.64 -25.93
N GLU A 115 4.25 5.11 -24.71
CA GLU A 115 5.56 4.57 -24.32
C GLU A 115 5.38 3.28 -23.48
N PRO A 116 4.58 2.29 -23.98
CA PRO A 116 4.20 1.11 -23.19
C PRO A 116 5.40 0.31 -22.70
N ASP A 117 6.44 0.17 -23.52
CA ASP A 117 7.61 -0.64 -23.16
C ASP A 117 8.48 0.06 -22.12
N LYS A 118 8.58 1.39 -22.17
CA LYS A 118 9.28 2.16 -21.12
C LYS A 118 8.52 2.14 -19.80
N LEU A 119 7.19 2.18 -19.87
CA LEU A 119 6.35 2.05 -18.66
C LEU A 119 6.55 0.67 -18.02
N LEU A 120 6.48 -0.40 -18.79
CA LEU A 120 6.73 -1.76 -18.29
C LEU A 120 8.15 -1.90 -17.71
N ALA A 121 9.16 -1.36 -18.37
CA ALA A 121 10.53 -1.37 -17.87
C ALA A 121 10.67 -0.59 -16.54
N ALA A 122 9.96 0.54 -16.39
CA ALA A 122 9.96 1.31 -15.15
C ALA A 122 9.26 0.57 -14.00
N VAL A 123 8.13 -0.08 -14.27
CA VAL A 123 7.40 -0.91 -13.30
C VAL A 123 8.25 -2.11 -12.86
N GLU A 124 8.95 -2.75 -13.80
CA GLU A 124 9.80 -3.92 -13.54
C GLU A 124 10.93 -3.63 -12.53
N LEU A 125 11.48 -2.42 -12.55
CA LEU A 125 12.54 -2.02 -11.62
C LEU A 125 12.14 -2.07 -10.13
N TYR A 126 10.85 -2.09 -9.83
CA TYR A 126 10.34 -2.11 -8.45
C TYR A 126 9.97 -3.51 -7.95
N VAL A 127 9.84 -4.52 -8.82
CA VAL A 127 9.33 -5.84 -8.43
C VAL A 127 10.24 -6.50 -7.39
N GLU A 128 11.48 -6.78 -7.76
CA GLU A 128 12.41 -7.47 -6.86
C GLU A 128 12.80 -6.63 -5.63
N PRO A 129 13.11 -5.31 -5.76
CA PRO A 129 13.40 -4.49 -4.59
C PRO A 129 12.26 -4.45 -3.57
N GLN A 130 11.00 -4.45 -3.98
CA GLN A 130 9.87 -4.47 -3.06
C GLN A 130 9.75 -5.80 -2.32
N ILE A 131 9.97 -6.93 -2.99
CA ILE A 131 9.98 -8.25 -2.35
C ILE A 131 11.07 -8.29 -1.26
N GLN A 132 12.30 -7.88 -1.60
CA GLN A 132 13.42 -7.90 -0.67
C GLN A 132 13.24 -6.93 0.50
N ALA A 133 12.71 -5.73 0.23
CA ALA A 133 12.41 -4.76 1.29
C ALA A 133 11.34 -5.30 2.25
N ALA A 134 10.28 -5.90 1.73
CA ALA A 134 9.21 -6.47 2.54
C ALA A 134 9.69 -7.62 3.44
N ILE A 135 10.58 -8.49 2.93
CA ILE A 135 11.21 -9.55 3.71
C ILE A 135 12.03 -8.94 4.86
N ALA A 136 12.89 -7.98 4.55
CA ALA A 136 13.72 -7.31 5.56
C ALA A 136 12.87 -6.59 6.63
N TRP A 137 11.76 -5.96 6.25
CA TRP A 137 10.83 -5.32 7.19
C TRP A 137 10.12 -6.34 8.07
N ALA A 138 9.64 -7.44 7.49
CA ALA A 138 8.97 -8.51 8.23
C ALA A 138 9.89 -9.10 9.31
N GLU A 139 11.15 -9.33 8.96
CA GLU A 139 12.18 -9.81 9.90
C GLU A 139 12.47 -8.77 11.00
N ALA A 140 12.64 -7.50 10.63
CA ALA A 140 12.97 -6.43 11.58
C ALA A 140 11.87 -6.15 12.61
N ILE A 141 10.60 -6.35 12.22
CA ILE A 141 9.41 -6.04 13.06
C ILE A 141 8.84 -7.33 13.70
N ASP A 142 9.36 -8.49 13.34
CA ASP A 142 8.82 -9.81 13.74
C ASP A 142 7.32 -9.98 13.44
N ASN A 143 6.90 -9.49 12.26
CA ASN A 143 5.52 -9.62 11.81
C ASN A 143 5.47 -10.01 10.33
N PRO A 144 5.04 -11.24 9.99
CA PRO A 144 5.04 -11.72 8.60
C PRO A 144 3.93 -11.14 7.73
N ARG A 145 3.05 -10.30 8.27
CA ARG A 145 1.92 -9.72 7.54
C ARG A 145 2.31 -8.39 6.93
N ILE A 146 2.17 -8.29 5.60
CA ILE A 146 2.55 -7.11 4.80
C ILE A 146 1.32 -6.58 4.07
N CYS A 147 0.94 -5.34 4.33
CA CYS A 147 -0.16 -4.70 3.62
C CYS A 147 0.31 -4.12 2.27
N ILE A 148 -0.43 -4.40 1.21
CA ILE A 148 -0.21 -3.83 -0.13
C ILE A 148 -1.37 -2.89 -0.45
N TRP A 149 -1.08 -1.58 -0.48
CA TRP A 149 -2.07 -0.54 -0.79
C TRP A 149 -2.24 -0.40 -2.30
N ILE A 150 -3.40 -0.84 -2.81
CA ILE A 150 -3.68 -0.96 -4.25
C ILE A 150 -4.62 0.15 -4.68
N HIS A 151 -4.09 1.16 -5.38
CA HIS A 151 -4.83 2.38 -5.71
C HIS A 151 -5.31 2.42 -7.16
N ARG A 152 -4.48 1.96 -8.12
CA ARG A 152 -4.70 2.21 -9.56
C ARG A 152 -5.25 1.02 -10.34
N GLY A 153 -5.43 -0.14 -9.68
CA GLY A 153 -5.91 -1.37 -10.32
C GLY A 153 -7.43 -1.48 -10.49
N ALA A 154 -8.23 -0.60 -9.86
CA ALA A 154 -9.69 -0.66 -9.88
C ALA A 154 -10.28 -0.53 -11.29
N ALA A 155 -11.50 -1.07 -11.48
CA ALA A 155 -12.22 -1.04 -12.76
C ALA A 155 -12.43 0.37 -13.31
N GLY A 156 -12.66 1.37 -12.44
CA GLY A 156 -12.81 2.77 -12.84
C GLY A 156 -11.52 3.47 -13.27
N MET A 157 -10.34 2.87 -12.98
CA MET A 157 -9.04 3.48 -13.27
C MET A 157 -8.46 3.02 -14.60
N MET A 158 -8.65 1.76 -14.97
CA MET A 158 -8.14 1.23 -16.23
C MET A 158 -9.02 0.11 -16.78
N SER A 159 -8.97 -0.08 -18.11
CA SER A 159 -9.65 -1.17 -18.78
C SER A 159 -9.06 -2.53 -18.35
N GLU A 160 -9.81 -3.60 -18.56
CA GLU A 160 -9.32 -4.95 -18.28
C GLU A 160 -8.05 -5.28 -19.09
N GLN A 161 -8.00 -4.87 -20.37
CA GLN A 161 -6.84 -5.08 -21.22
C GLN A 161 -5.57 -4.40 -20.65
N HIS A 162 -5.70 -3.17 -20.13
CA HIS A 162 -4.59 -2.46 -19.51
C HIS A 162 -4.21 -3.08 -18.17
N TYR A 163 -5.18 -3.49 -17.35
CA TYR A 163 -4.93 -4.20 -16.11
C TYR A 163 -4.11 -5.46 -16.34
N LYS A 164 -4.54 -6.30 -17.28
CA LYS A 164 -3.87 -7.54 -17.66
C LYS A 164 -2.45 -7.32 -18.18
N ARG A 165 -2.19 -6.20 -18.89
CA ARG A 165 -0.90 -5.92 -19.50
C ARG A 165 0.07 -5.20 -18.56
N PHE A 166 -0.39 -4.17 -17.88
CA PHE A 166 0.49 -3.23 -17.17
C PHE A 166 0.47 -3.39 -15.64
N TYR A 167 -0.62 -3.87 -15.09
CA TYR A 167 -0.83 -3.89 -13.64
C TYR A 167 -0.64 -5.28 -13.02
N TRP A 168 -1.45 -6.23 -13.44
CA TRP A 168 -1.51 -7.57 -12.84
C TRP A 168 -0.19 -8.33 -12.85
N PRO A 169 0.61 -8.36 -13.93
CA PRO A 169 1.82 -9.18 -13.99
C PRO A 169 2.84 -8.83 -12.88
N SER A 170 3.10 -7.54 -12.66
CA SER A 170 4.03 -7.08 -11.62
C SER A 170 3.47 -7.29 -10.22
N LEU A 171 2.20 -6.93 -9.97
CA LEU A 171 1.53 -7.17 -8.69
C LEU A 171 1.52 -8.65 -8.33
N ARG A 172 1.11 -9.52 -9.26
CA ARG A 172 1.09 -10.97 -9.04
C ARG A 172 2.47 -11.52 -8.64
N ARG A 173 3.53 -11.09 -9.31
CA ARG A 173 4.91 -11.52 -8.99
C ARG A 173 5.33 -11.08 -7.58
N VAL A 174 5.02 -9.84 -7.21
CA VAL A 174 5.29 -9.36 -5.84
C VAL A 174 4.53 -10.21 -4.82
N VAL A 175 3.22 -10.39 -5.00
CA VAL A 175 2.40 -11.20 -4.07
C VAL A 175 2.92 -12.63 -3.95
N LEU A 176 3.25 -13.27 -5.09
CA LEU A 176 3.78 -14.64 -5.08
C LEU A 176 5.17 -14.71 -4.41
N GLY A 177 6.06 -13.76 -4.68
CA GLY A 177 7.37 -13.70 -4.04
C GLY A 177 7.28 -13.57 -2.52
N LEU A 178 6.32 -12.77 -2.01
CA LEU A 178 6.06 -12.68 -0.57
C LEU A 178 5.52 -13.98 0.01
N VAL A 179 4.58 -14.64 -0.68
CA VAL A 179 4.04 -15.94 -0.24
C VAL A 179 5.13 -17.02 -0.24
N GLU A 180 6.01 -17.06 -1.25
CA GLU A 180 7.15 -17.97 -1.34
C GLU A 180 8.16 -17.74 -0.22
N ALA A 181 8.35 -16.49 0.21
CA ALA A 181 9.16 -16.12 1.37
C ALA A 181 8.50 -16.45 2.72
N GLY A 182 7.29 -17.03 2.74
CA GLY A 182 6.56 -17.38 3.96
C GLY A 182 5.79 -16.23 4.59
N LEU A 183 5.69 -15.09 3.90
CA LEU A 183 4.93 -13.93 4.36
C LEU A 183 3.45 -14.04 4.00
N THR A 184 2.64 -13.21 4.65
CA THR A 184 1.19 -13.08 4.39
C THR A 184 0.91 -11.70 3.79
N PRO A 185 0.90 -11.58 2.45
CA PRO A 185 0.51 -10.33 1.81
C PRO A 185 -1.00 -10.08 1.98
N ILE A 186 -1.36 -8.94 2.53
CA ILE A 186 -2.73 -8.45 2.66
C ILE A 186 -2.95 -7.45 1.54
N MET A 187 -3.87 -7.73 0.63
CA MET A 187 -4.20 -6.81 -0.47
C MET A 187 -5.33 -5.87 -0.03
N HIS A 188 -5.02 -4.60 0.18
CA HIS A 188 -6.01 -3.56 0.43
C HIS A 188 -6.38 -2.90 -0.90
N VAL A 189 -7.52 -3.33 -1.49
CA VAL A 189 -7.93 -2.92 -2.84
C VAL A 189 -8.94 -1.76 -2.76
N GLN A 190 -8.57 -0.62 -3.34
CA GLN A 190 -9.42 0.58 -3.37
C GLN A 190 -10.16 0.69 -4.70
N GLY A 191 -11.43 1.09 -4.62
CA GLY A 191 -12.35 1.16 -5.75
C GLY A 191 -13.05 -0.18 -6.04
N ASP A 192 -13.69 -0.28 -7.20
CA ASP A 192 -14.42 -1.49 -7.58
C ASP A 192 -13.50 -2.57 -8.14
N TYR A 193 -13.47 -3.69 -7.46
CA TYR A 193 -12.67 -4.88 -7.80
C TYR A 193 -13.50 -6.06 -8.31
N THR A 194 -14.79 -5.90 -8.47
CA THR A 194 -15.67 -6.97 -9.02
C THR A 194 -15.12 -7.56 -10.32
N PRO A 195 -14.75 -6.77 -11.36
CA PRO A 195 -14.19 -7.34 -12.60
C PRO A 195 -12.77 -7.89 -12.45
N ARG A 196 -12.12 -7.69 -11.29
CA ARG A 196 -10.76 -8.20 -11.02
C ARG A 196 -10.74 -9.51 -10.25
N LEU A 197 -11.87 -9.98 -9.74
CA LEU A 197 -11.99 -11.23 -8.99
C LEU A 197 -11.35 -12.44 -9.69
N PRO A 198 -11.51 -12.65 -11.02
CA PRO A 198 -10.86 -13.77 -11.70
C PRO A 198 -9.34 -13.77 -11.60
N TYR A 199 -8.70 -12.59 -11.59
CA TYR A 199 -7.25 -12.46 -11.41
C TYR A 199 -6.84 -12.77 -9.97
N LEU A 200 -7.60 -12.26 -8.99
CA LEU A 200 -7.33 -12.53 -7.58
C LEU A 200 -7.47 -14.02 -7.26
N ALA A 201 -8.34 -14.72 -7.95
CA ALA A 201 -8.54 -16.17 -7.81
C ALA A 201 -7.34 -17.01 -8.30
N GLU A 202 -6.40 -16.42 -9.08
CA GLU A 202 -5.15 -17.09 -9.46
C GLU A 202 -4.14 -17.21 -8.30
N LEU A 203 -4.34 -16.43 -7.23
CA LEU A 203 -3.43 -16.42 -6.09
C LEU A 203 -3.55 -17.70 -5.24
N PRO A 204 -2.49 -18.12 -4.53
CA PRO A 204 -2.48 -19.32 -3.72
C PRO A 204 -3.57 -19.31 -2.65
N ARG A 205 -4.37 -20.37 -2.60
CA ARG A 205 -5.53 -20.50 -1.71
C ARG A 205 -5.14 -20.30 -0.24
N GLY A 206 -5.87 -19.45 0.49
CA GLY A 206 -5.72 -19.20 1.92
C GLY A 206 -4.45 -18.45 2.32
N LYS A 207 -3.75 -17.83 1.35
CA LYS A 207 -2.48 -17.13 1.60
C LYS A 207 -2.57 -15.61 1.54
N VAL A 208 -3.63 -15.07 0.95
CA VAL A 208 -3.73 -13.64 0.63
C VAL A 208 -5.08 -13.10 1.11
N PRO A 209 -5.19 -12.59 2.35
CA PRO A 209 -6.38 -11.84 2.76
C PRO A 209 -6.59 -10.62 1.84
N ILE A 210 -7.84 -10.35 1.46
CA ILE A 210 -8.16 -9.24 0.57
C ILE A 210 -9.16 -8.32 1.25
N HIS A 211 -8.72 -7.10 1.53
CA HIS A 211 -9.56 -6.05 2.10
C HIS A 211 -10.20 -5.25 0.96
N TYR A 212 -11.51 -5.37 0.84
CA TYR A 212 -12.27 -4.78 -0.25
C TYR A 212 -12.87 -3.42 0.12
N ASP A 213 -12.66 -2.41 -0.72
CA ASP A 213 -13.44 -1.17 -0.70
C ASP A 213 -14.83 -1.44 -1.31
N ARG A 214 -14.87 -1.80 -2.60
CA ARG A 214 -16.12 -2.14 -3.29
C ARG A 214 -15.95 -3.44 -4.08
N VAL A 215 -16.89 -4.33 -3.86
CA VAL A 215 -17.01 -5.58 -4.59
C VAL A 215 -18.46 -6.07 -4.54
N ASP A 216 -18.93 -6.69 -5.59
CA ASP A 216 -20.17 -7.45 -5.56
C ASP A 216 -19.99 -8.67 -4.66
N ARG A 217 -20.73 -8.73 -3.54
CA ARG A 217 -20.58 -9.77 -2.51
C ARG A 217 -20.93 -11.16 -3.03
N GLU A 218 -21.96 -11.28 -3.88
CA GLU A 218 -22.39 -12.58 -4.43
C GLU A 218 -21.32 -13.14 -5.36
N GLN A 219 -20.79 -12.30 -6.28
CA GLN A 219 -19.68 -12.69 -7.16
C GLN A 219 -18.39 -12.98 -6.38
N ALA A 220 -18.10 -12.18 -5.32
CA ALA A 220 -16.97 -12.45 -4.46
C ALA A 220 -17.11 -13.80 -3.73
N LEU A 221 -18.31 -14.14 -3.23
CA LEU A 221 -18.59 -15.44 -2.62
C LEU A 221 -18.45 -16.60 -3.62
N GLU A 222 -18.97 -16.42 -4.84
CA GLU A 222 -18.90 -17.45 -5.90
C GLU A 222 -17.45 -17.72 -6.32
N ILE A 223 -16.68 -16.67 -6.58
CA ILE A 223 -15.32 -16.78 -7.17
C ILE A 223 -14.24 -17.00 -6.10
N MET A 224 -14.38 -16.34 -4.95
CA MET A 224 -13.32 -16.25 -3.92
C MET A 224 -13.68 -16.95 -2.60
N GLY A 225 -14.93 -17.30 -2.35
CA GLY A 225 -15.45 -17.71 -1.05
C GLY A 225 -14.82 -18.95 -0.41
N ASP A 226 -14.10 -19.77 -1.18
CA ASP A 226 -13.31 -20.90 -0.69
C ASP A 226 -11.81 -20.72 -0.91
N ARG A 227 -11.37 -19.57 -1.43
CA ARG A 227 -9.99 -19.31 -1.85
C ARG A 227 -9.24 -18.39 -0.93
N GLN A 228 -9.81 -17.24 -0.63
CA GLN A 228 -9.12 -16.19 0.15
C GLN A 228 -10.02 -15.69 1.28
N CYS A 229 -9.39 -15.11 2.29
CA CYS A 229 -10.10 -14.39 3.34
C CYS A 229 -10.71 -13.09 2.77
N PHE A 230 -12.02 -12.95 2.92
CA PHE A 230 -12.75 -11.71 2.66
C PHE A 230 -12.57 -10.80 3.86
N TRP A 231 -12.05 -9.60 3.65
CA TRP A 231 -11.88 -8.59 4.70
C TRP A 231 -12.63 -7.31 4.33
N GLY A 232 -13.30 -6.69 5.30
CA GLY A 232 -14.11 -5.48 5.12
C GLY A 232 -15.60 -5.76 5.10
N GLY A 233 -16.29 -5.14 4.17
CA GLY A 233 -17.70 -5.39 3.85
C GLY A 233 -18.65 -4.31 4.31
N VAL A 234 -18.52 -3.77 5.54
CA VAL A 234 -19.45 -2.73 6.05
C VAL A 234 -19.13 -1.39 5.38
N SER A 235 -20.05 -0.82 4.62
CA SER A 235 -19.77 0.40 3.86
C SER A 235 -19.55 1.60 4.78
N SER A 236 -18.59 2.47 4.42
CA SER A 236 -18.32 3.74 5.12
C SER A 236 -19.57 4.62 5.19
N ALA A 237 -20.41 4.60 4.15
CA ALA A 237 -21.67 5.33 4.16
C ALA A 237 -22.65 4.79 5.22
N LEU A 238 -22.74 3.47 5.39
CA LEU A 238 -23.58 2.85 6.40
C LEU A 238 -23.09 3.20 7.81
N LEU A 239 -21.77 3.15 8.05
CA LEU A 239 -21.17 3.53 9.33
C LEU A 239 -21.40 5.01 9.66
N SER A 240 -21.43 5.91 8.67
CA SER A 240 -21.57 7.35 8.86
C SER A 240 -23.03 7.80 8.93
N THR A 241 -23.93 7.21 8.14
CA THR A 241 -25.30 7.73 7.99
C THR A 241 -26.40 6.75 8.41
N GLY A 242 -26.08 5.45 8.54
CA GLY A 242 -27.02 4.41 8.95
C GLY A 242 -27.43 4.46 10.42
N THR A 243 -28.19 3.44 10.84
CA THR A 243 -28.54 3.18 12.23
C THR A 243 -27.80 1.93 12.74
N PRO A 244 -27.66 1.76 14.09
CA PRO A 244 -27.07 0.56 14.66
C PRO A 244 -27.74 -0.73 14.20
N GLU A 245 -29.07 -0.74 14.05
CA GLU A 245 -29.83 -1.90 13.59
C GLU A 245 -29.49 -2.27 12.13
N GLN A 246 -29.36 -1.26 11.26
CA GLN A 246 -28.96 -1.48 9.88
C GLN A 246 -27.55 -2.04 9.78
N VAL A 247 -26.63 -1.55 10.63
CA VAL A 247 -25.26 -2.08 10.68
C VAL A 247 -25.24 -3.52 11.17
N LYS A 248 -25.99 -3.87 12.22
CA LYS A 248 -26.12 -5.24 12.74
C LYS A 248 -26.65 -6.19 11.66
N GLU A 249 -27.67 -5.77 10.92
CA GLU A 249 -28.25 -6.60 9.81
C GLU A 249 -27.24 -6.81 8.68
N ASP A 250 -26.50 -5.78 8.25
CA ASP A 250 -25.47 -5.89 7.22
C ASP A 250 -24.32 -6.82 7.66
N VAL A 251 -23.90 -6.74 8.92
CA VAL A 251 -22.88 -7.64 9.49
C VAL A 251 -23.37 -9.08 9.53
N LYS A 252 -24.62 -9.28 9.93
CA LYS A 252 -25.23 -10.62 9.95
C LYS A 252 -25.27 -11.23 8.55
N GLU A 253 -25.67 -10.44 7.53
CA GLU A 253 -25.64 -10.88 6.15
C GLU A 253 -24.23 -11.31 5.71
N LEU A 254 -23.19 -10.52 6.05
CA LEU A 254 -21.81 -10.87 5.78
C LEU A 254 -21.38 -12.19 6.44
N ILE A 255 -21.76 -12.40 7.69
CA ILE A 255 -21.45 -13.62 8.44
C ILE A 255 -22.20 -14.81 7.81
N ASP A 256 -23.48 -14.67 7.46
CA ASP A 256 -24.26 -15.73 6.82
C ASP A 256 -23.69 -16.11 5.45
N MET A 257 -23.15 -15.13 4.69
CA MET A 257 -22.56 -15.37 3.36
C MET A 257 -21.18 -16.04 3.45
N PHE A 258 -20.25 -15.48 4.24
CA PHE A 258 -18.84 -15.87 4.20
C PHE A 258 -18.42 -16.73 5.40
N GLY A 259 -19.10 -16.62 6.54
CA GLY A 259 -18.77 -17.34 7.76
C GLY A 259 -18.76 -18.86 7.63
N PRO A 260 -19.73 -19.52 6.98
CA PRO A 260 -19.79 -20.98 6.88
C PRO A 260 -18.57 -21.65 6.23
N LYS A 261 -17.84 -20.91 5.38
CA LYS A 261 -16.62 -21.41 4.74
C LYS A 261 -15.34 -20.99 5.48
N GLY A 262 -15.47 -20.12 6.48
CA GLY A 262 -14.37 -19.46 7.15
C GLY A 262 -13.68 -18.41 6.28
N GLY A 263 -12.77 -17.65 6.86
CA GLY A 263 -12.02 -16.62 6.11
C GLY A 263 -12.79 -15.32 5.94
N LEU A 264 -13.47 -14.86 7.00
CA LEU A 264 -14.11 -13.56 7.06
C LEU A 264 -13.44 -12.70 8.16
N ILE A 265 -13.11 -11.46 7.84
CA ILE A 265 -12.77 -10.40 8.79
C ILE A 265 -13.75 -9.25 8.51
N VAL A 266 -14.67 -9.00 9.45
CA VAL A 266 -15.61 -7.89 9.34
C VAL A 266 -14.91 -6.59 9.68
N ASP A 267 -15.00 -5.62 8.80
CA ASP A 267 -14.39 -4.28 8.93
C ASP A 267 -15.14 -3.28 8.05
N GLY A 268 -14.82 -1.99 8.18
CA GLY A 268 -15.21 -0.99 7.20
C GLY A 268 -14.55 -1.24 5.83
N THR A 269 -15.19 -0.83 4.74
CA THR A 269 -14.69 -1.07 3.37
C THR A 269 -13.32 -0.44 3.07
N VAL A 270 -13.08 0.76 3.60
CA VAL A 270 -11.76 1.45 3.55
C VAL A 270 -11.23 1.74 4.96
N GLY A 271 -11.63 0.92 5.94
CA GLY A 271 -11.46 1.20 7.35
C GLY A 271 -12.64 1.98 7.93
N ILE A 272 -12.47 2.47 9.14
CA ILE A 272 -13.49 3.28 9.84
C ILE A 272 -13.26 4.75 9.49
N PRO A 273 -14.20 5.43 8.78
CA PRO A 273 -14.04 6.84 8.44
C PRO A 273 -14.22 7.75 9.68
N ASP A 274 -13.63 8.93 9.66
CA ASP A 274 -13.74 9.92 10.76
C ASP A 274 -15.19 10.33 11.03
N GLU A 275 -16.05 10.27 10.01
CA GLU A 275 -17.47 10.57 10.09
C GLU A 275 -18.33 9.41 10.60
N ALA A 276 -17.74 8.25 10.87
CA ALA A 276 -18.47 7.10 11.40
C ALA A 276 -19.05 7.43 12.78
N LYS A 277 -20.34 7.11 12.97
CA LYS A 277 -20.97 7.27 14.29
C LYS A 277 -20.42 6.21 15.25
N PRO A 278 -19.95 6.59 16.44
CA PRO A 278 -19.42 5.62 17.42
C PRO A 278 -20.40 4.47 17.73
N GLU A 279 -21.71 4.77 17.79
CA GLU A 279 -22.74 3.76 18.02
C GLU A 279 -22.86 2.74 16.87
N ASN A 280 -22.58 3.15 15.63
CA ASN A 280 -22.58 2.25 14.49
C ASN A 280 -21.34 1.35 14.48
N VAL A 281 -20.18 1.88 14.85
CA VAL A 281 -18.95 1.08 15.01
C VAL A 281 -19.12 0.08 16.16
N GLN A 282 -19.71 0.50 17.27
CA GLN A 282 -20.03 -0.40 18.38
C GLN A 282 -20.99 -1.51 17.93
N ALA A 283 -22.05 -1.17 17.20
CA ALA A 283 -23.01 -2.14 16.67
C ALA A 283 -22.35 -3.17 15.74
N MET A 284 -21.39 -2.76 14.91
CA MET A 284 -20.61 -3.66 14.07
C MET A 284 -19.83 -4.69 14.90
N VAL A 285 -19.13 -4.23 15.94
CA VAL A 285 -18.35 -5.11 16.85
C VAL A 285 -19.25 -6.03 17.66
N GLU A 286 -20.38 -5.52 18.16
CA GLU A 286 -21.36 -6.31 18.93
C GLU A 286 -21.96 -7.42 18.05
N ALA A 287 -22.37 -7.10 16.82
CA ALA A 287 -22.93 -8.08 15.89
C ALA A 287 -21.97 -9.25 15.63
N VAL A 288 -20.67 -9.01 15.44
CA VAL A 288 -19.68 -10.09 15.28
C VAL A 288 -19.58 -11.00 16.51
N ARG A 289 -19.90 -10.48 17.70
CA ARG A 289 -19.87 -11.27 18.95
C ARG A 289 -21.17 -12.03 19.21
N GLU A 290 -22.28 -11.55 18.67
CA GLU A 290 -23.62 -12.13 18.83
C GLU A 290 -23.88 -13.28 17.83
N TYR A 291 -23.27 -13.22 16.64
CA TYR A 291 -23.43 -14.19 15.53
C TYR A 291 -22.18 -15.03 15.31
#